data_aff03737a35433c8eb136184fb6b0488
#
_entry.id   aff03737a35433c8eb136184fb6b0488
#
_cell.length_a   1.000
_cell.length_b   1.000
_cell.length_c   1.000
_cell.angle_alpha   90.00
_cell.angle_beta   90.00
_cell.angle_gamma   90.00
#
_symmetry.space_group_name_H-M   'P 1'
#
loop_
_entity.id
_entity.type
_entity.pdbx_description
1 polymer ?
#
loop_
_entity_poly.entity_id
_entity_poly.type
_entity_poly.pdbx_seq_one_letter_code
_entity_poly.pdbx_strand_id
1 'polypeptide(L)'
;MPTHDDVDAFLTRTLVGSDPILDAALSAQHAAGLPSIEVAPVNAKFLHLLTRIAGARRVLEIGTLGGYSTIWFARAVGEGGRVVSIEAESANADVARANLRRAGVADRVDVRVGRGADVLPTLEGEEAFDLVFIDADKESNTLYLDWAARLGRPGTVVVLDNVVRGGDVADADTTDSKVQGARRGILMLGSDPRFDATALQTLDRKGWDGVALAIVVDAGEAGAGS
;
A
#
# COMPACT_ATOMS: atom_id res chain seq x y z
N MET A 1 -30.50 -9.96 -8.95
CA MET A 1 -29.47 -10.61 -8.14
C MET A 1 -28.57 -9.54 -7.57
N PRO A 2 -28.06 -9.67 -6.35
CA PRO A 2 -27.07 -8.74 -5.81
C PRO A 2 -25.83 -8.66 -6.73
N THR A 3 -25.28 -7.47 -6.86
CA THR A 3 -24.05 -7.18 -7.61
C THR A 3 -22.84 -7.22 -6.67
N HIS A 4 -21.63 -7.13 -7.22
CA HIS A 4 -20.42 -6.97 -6.40
C HIS A 4 -20.45 -5.66 -5.61
N ASP A 5 -21.03 -4.59 -6.16
CA ASP A 5 -21.22 -3.31 -5.45
C ASP A 5 -22.12 -3.46 -4.21
N ASP A 6 -23.18 -4.26 -4.32
CA ASP A 6 -24.07 -4.54 -3.18
C ASP A 6 -23.33 -5.29 -2.08
N VAL A 7 -22.47 -6.23 -2.46
CA VAL A 7 -21.62 -6.99 -1.52
C VAL A 7 -20.58 -6.07 -0.87
N ASP A 8 -19.87 -5.25 -1.64
CA ASP A 8 -18.87 -4.30 -1.12
C ASP A 8 -19.53 -3.30 -0.15
N ALA A 9 -20.69 -2.74 -0.52
CA ALA A 9 -21.45 -1.87 0.35
C ALA A 9 -21.91 -2.58 1.65
N PHE A 10 -22.32 -3.84 1.57
CA PHE A 10 -22.69 -4.63 2.75
C PHE A 10 -21.48 -4.86 3.67
N LEU A 11 -20.33 -5.29 3.11
CA LEU A 11 -19.11 -5.54 3.87
C LEU A 11 -18.60 -4.25 4.52
N THR A 12 -18.60 -3.13 3.77
CA THR A 12 -18.18 -1.83 4.28
C THR A 12 -19.07 -1.41 5.47
N ARG A 13 -20.37 -1.47 5.34
CA ARG A 13 -21.29 -1.10 6.47
C ARG A 13 -21.13 -2.01 7.68
N THR A 14 -20.87 -3.31 7.45
CA THR A 14 -20.86 -4.33 8.51
C THR A 14 -19.52 -4.40 9.24
N LEU A 15 -18.40 -4.33 8.52
CA LEU A 15 -17.07 -4.61 9.05
C LEU A 15 -16.20 -3.36 9.23
N VAL A 16 -16.42 -2.34 8.43
CA VAL A 16 -15.67 -1.06 8.54
C VAL A 16 -16.49 -0.07 9.38
N GLY A 17 -17.77 0.06 9.09
CA GLY A 17 -18.66 1.00 9.75
C GLY A 17 -18.49 2.44 9.25
N SER A 18 -19.11 3.40 9.94
CA SER A 18 -18.95 4.84 9.70
C SER A 18 -17.82 5.38 10.56
N ASP A 19 -16.92 6.14 9.95
CA ASP A 19 -15.84 6.85 10.63
C ASP A 19 -15.80 8.29 10.13
N PRO A 20 -16.33 9.25 10.92
CA PRO A 20 -16.39 10.65 10.49
C PRO A 20 -15.05 11.28 10.16
N ILE A 21 -13.95 10.76 10.73
CA ILE A 21 -12.60 11.25 10.43
C ILE A 21 -12.15 10.80 9.05
N LEU A 22 -12.39 9.53 8.72
CA LEU A 22 -12.07 8.99 7.39
C LEU A 22 -12.96 9.61 6.32
N ASP A 23 -14.26 9.81 6.60
CA ASP A 23 -15.19 10.49 5.71
C ASP A 23 -14.76 11.94 5.44
N ALA A 24 -14.31 12.65 6.50
CA ALA A 24 -13.77 14.00 6.37
C ALA A 24 -12.46 14.04 5.58
N ALA A 25 -11.61 13.02 5.70
CA ALA A 25 -10.37 12.92 4.93
C ALA A 25 -10.65 12.75 3.43
N LEU A 26 -11.59 11.88 3.06
CA LEU A 26 -12.04 11.70 1.68
C LEU A 26 -12.69 12.96 1.13
N SER A 27 -13.56 13.61 1.91
CA SER A 27 -14.21 14.87 1.51
C SER A 27 -13.19 15.98 1.26
N ALA A 28 -12.15 16.09 2.08
CA ALA A 28 -11.09 17.08 1.90
C ALA A 28 -10.22 16.76 0.67
N GLN A 29 -9.93 15.48 0.41
CA GLN A 29 -9.24 15.01 -0.80
C GLN A 29 -10.01 15.42 -2.06
N HIS A 30 -11.32 15.13 -2.12
CA HIS A 30 -12.16 15.48 -3.26
C HIS A 30 -12.30 17.00 -3.44
N ALA A 31 -12.47 17.76 -2.34
CA ALA A 31 -12.55 19.22 -2.37
C ALA A 31 -11.26 19.87 -2.87
N ALA A 32 -10.12 19.24 -2.65
CA ALA A 32 -8.83 19.68 -3.17
C ALA A 32 -8.57 19.24 -4.64
N GLY A 33 -9.53 18.54 -5.26
CA GLY A 33 -9.42 18.10 -6.67
C GLY A 33 -8.49 16.89 -6.88
N LEU A 34 -8.12 16.17 -5.83
CA LEU A 34 -7.33 14.95 -5.97
C LEU A 34 -8.19 13.84 -6.61
N PRO A 35 -7.58 12.94 -7.39
CA PRO A 35 -8.31 11.83 -8.02
C PRO A 35 -8.88 10.87 -6.97
N SER A 36 -10.06 10.28 -7.28
CA SER A 36 -10.71 9.27 -6.43
C SER A 36 -10.12 7.88 -6.68
N ILE A 37 -8.85 7.71 -6.33
CA ILE A 37 -8.08 6.47 -6.50
C ILE A 37 -7.60 5.89 -5.17
N GLU A 38 -8.04 6.45 -4.06
CA GLU A 38 -7.72 5.93 -2.71
C GLU A 38 -8.13 4.46 -2.56
N VAL A 39 -7.46 3.75 -1.67
CA VAL A 39 -7.78 2.35 -1.34
C VAL A 39 -9.24 2.22 -0.88
N ALA A 40 -9.96 1.19 -1.38
CA ALA A 40 -11.34 0.95 -0.96
C ALA A 40 -11.43 0.68 0.57
N PRO A 41 -12.55 1.05 1.25
CA PRO A 41 -12.64 0.96 2.72
C PRO A 41 -12.36 -0.43 3.28
N VAL A 42 -12.85 -1.49 2.63
CA VAL A 42 -12.61 -2.89 3.05
C VAL A 42 -11.13 -3.25 2.90
N ASN A 43 -10.50 -2.84 1.80
CA ASN A 43 -9.07 -3.09 1.56
C ASN A 43 -8.20 -2.29 2.55
N ALA A 44 -8.55 -1.04 2.85
CA ALA A 44 -7.85 -0.25 3.87
C ALA A 44 -7.97 -0.88 5.27
N LYS A 45 -9.15 -1.45 5.61
CA LYS A 45 -9.34 -2.23 6.82
C LYS A 45 -8.50 -3.51 6.84
N PHE A 46 -8.39 -4.19 5.69
CA PHE A 46 -7.50 -5.34 5.54
C PHE A 46 -6.04 -4.95 5.82
N LEU A 47 -5.53 -3.85 5.24
CA LEU A 47 -4.18 -3.34 5.49
C LEU A 47 -3.95 -3.02 6.98
N HIS A 48 -4.95 -2.40 7.63
CA HIS A 48 -4.93 -2.14 9.08
C HIS A 48 -4.80 -3.43 9.89
N LEU A 49 -5.61 -4.46 9.57
CA LEU A 49 -5.56 -5.74 10.28
C LEU A 49 -4.25 -6.47 10.01
N LEU A 50 -3.76 -6.47 8.77
CA LEU A 50 -2.48 -7.07 8.40
C LEU A 50 -1.31 -6.43 9.18
N THR A 51 -1.29 -5.10 9.29
CA THR A 51 -0.30 -4.36 10.09
C THR A 51 -0.31 -4.82 11.55
N ARG A 52 -1.50 -5.02 12.12
CA ARG A 52 -1.66 -5.50 13.50
C ARG A 52 -1.27 -6.96 13.68
N ILE A 53 -1.64 -7.84 12.74
CA ILE A 53 -1.30 -9.27 12.73
C ILE A 53 0.22 -9.45 12.65
N ALA A 54 0.88 -8.67 11.80
CA ALA A 54 2.33 -8.66 11.68
C ALA A 54 3.05 -8.05 12.91
N GLY A 55 2.31 -7.43 13.83
CA GLY A 55 2.90 -6.70 14.95
C GLY A 55 3.75 -5.50 14.51
N ALA A 56 3.48 -4.97 13.31
CA ALA A 56 4.30 -3.94 12.70
C ALA A 56 4.26 -2.63 13.51
N ARG A 57 5.44 -2.09 13.78
CA ARG A 57 5.66 -0.82 14.47
C ARG A 57 6.20 0.25 13.54
N ARG A 58 6.90 -0.13 12.48
CA ARG A 58 7.43 0.76 11.45
C ARG A 58 6.87 0.38 10.10
N VAL A 59 6.11 1.28 9.50
CA VAL A 59 5.48 1.09 8.17
C VAL A 59 6.07 2.08 7.18
N LEU A 60 6.45 1.59 6.01
CA LEU A 60 6.77 2.41 4.84
C LEU A 60 5.59 2.34 3.86
N GLU A 61 5.08 3.49 3.47
CA GLU A 61 4.05 3.63 2.44
C GLU A 61 4.63 4.39 1.25
N ILE A 62 4.49 3.85 0.05
CA ILE A 62 4.90 4.49 -1.20
C ILE A 62 3.65 4.82 -1.99
N GLY A 63 3.27 6.10 -1.99
CA GLY A 63 2.00 6.63 -2.48
C GLY A 63 1.07 7.02 -1.32
N THR A 64 0.99 8.32 -1.01
CA THR A 64 0.19 8.87 0.11
C THR A 64 -1.17 9.37 -0.35
N LEU A 65 -1.22 10.02 -1.53
CA LEU A 65 -2.39 10.75 -2.02
C LEU A 65 -2.93 11.72 -0.93
N GLY A 66 -4.21 11.60 -0.55
CA GLY A 66 -4.83 12.37 0.53
C GLY A 66 -4.62 11.80 1.95
N GLY A 67 -3.84 10.72 2.11
CA GLY A 67 -3.50 10.12 3.41
C GLY A 67 -4.54 9.17 3.98
N TYR A 68 -5.47 8.66 3.15
CA TYR A 68 -6.53 7.76 3.63
C TYR A 68 -5.96 6.44 4.19
N SER A 69 -5.16 5.72 3.43
CA SER A 69 -4.43 4.51 3.87
C SER A 69 -3.44 4.83 4.99
N THR A 70 -2.77 5.97 4.91
CA THR A 70 -1.82 6.44 5.93
C THR A 70 -2.47 6.56 7.32
N ILE A 71 -3.72 7.07 7.40
CA ILE A 71 -4.48 7.14 8.67
C ILE A 71 -4.71 5.73 9.23
N TRP A 72 -5.04 4.74 8.38
CA TRP A 72 -5.24 3.37 8.81
C TRP A 72 -3.95 2.73 9.33
N PHE A 73 -2.82 2.96 8.66
CA PHE A 73 -1.51 2.50 9.13
C PHE A 73 -1.12 3.16 10.45
N ALA A 74 -1.27 4.48 10.57
CA ALA A 74 -0.93 5.21 11.79
C ALA A 74 -1.77 4.77 13.00
N ARG A 75 -3.04 4.41 12.79
CA ARG A 75 -3.89 3.79 13.82
C ARG A 75 -3.44 2.37 14.16
N ALA A 76 -3.00 1.60 13.16
CA ALA A 76 -2.59 0.20 13.35
C ALA A 76 -1.29 0.07 14.13
N VAL A 77 -0.29 0.88 13.83
CA VAL A 77 1.01 0.85 14.56
C VAL A 77 0.89 1.32 16.01
N GLY A 78 -0.15 2.10 16.35
CA GLY A 78 -0.44 2.54 17.71
C GLY A 78 0.60 3.53 18.27
N GLU A 79 0.54 3.76 19.61
CA GLU A 79 1.50 4.64 20.30
C GLU A 79 2.93 4.10 20.17
N GLY A 80 3.89 5.02 19.91
CA GLY A 80 5.30 4.69 19.72
C GLY A 80 5.62 4.02 18.37
N GLY A 81 4.60 3.68 17.55
CA GLY A 81 4.83 3.26 16.18
C GLY A 81 5.07 4.44 15.23
N ARG A 82 5.57 4.17 14.04
CA ARG A 82 5.92 5.18 13.02
C ARG A 82 5.48 4.74 11.63
N VAL A 83 5.01 5.70 10.85
CA VAL A 83 4.74 5.54 9.41
C VAL A 83 5.59 6.55 8.66
N VAL A 84 6.38 6.10 7.71
CA VAL A 84 6.98 6.96 6.69
C VAL A 84 6.16 6.80 5.44
N SER A 85 5.60 7.90 4.92
CA SER A 85 4.77 7.89 3.72
C SER A 85 5.36 8.83 2.67
N ILE A 86 5.57 8.32 1.45
CA ILE A 86 6.21 9.05 0.36
C ILE A 86 5.15 9.51 -0.62
N GLU A 87 5.17 10.81 -0.96
CA GLU A 87 4.26 11.43 -1.92
C GLU A 87 5.04 12.27 -2.93
N ALA A 88 4.81 12.00 -4.21
CA ALA A 88 5.51 12.71 -5.27
C ALA A 88 5.05 14.17 -5.42
N GLU A 89 3.75 14.43 -5.19
CA GLU A 89 3.11 15.72 -5.40
C GLU A 89 2.97 16.50 -4.08
N SER A 90 3.63 17.65 -3.98
CA SER A 90 3.59 18.46 -2.75
C SER A 90 2.18 18.88 -2.36
N ALA A 91 1.30 19.17 -3.33
CA ALA A 91 -0.08 19.54 -3.08
C ALA A 91 -0.88 18.39 -2.42
N ASN A 92 -0.66 17.14 -2.85
CA ASN A 92 -1.26 15.95 -2.24
C ASN A 92 -0.75 15.78 -0.80
N ALA A 93 0.57 15.91 -0.61
CA ALA A 93 1.19 15.81 0.71
C ALA A 93 0.63 16.85 1.70
N ASP A 94 0.31 18.05 1.26
CA ASP A 94 -0.28 19.09 2.11
C ASP A 94 -1.71 18.71 2.54
N VAL A 95 -2.51 18.13 1.64
CA VAL A 95 -3.84 17.58 1.96
C VAL A 95 -3.70 16.42 2.94
N ALA A 96 -2.77 15.50 2.69
CA ALA A 96 -2.51 14.36 3.57
C ALA A 96 -2.12 14.83 4.99
N ARG A 97 -1.18 15.76 5.12
CA ARG A 97 -0.77 16.33 6.41
C ARG A 97 -1.93 16.99 7.15
N ALA A 98 -2.83 17.69 6.45
CA ALA A 98 -4.03 18.27 7.05
C ALA A 98 -4.99 17.19 7.56
N ASN A 99 -5.19 16.12 6.79
CA ASN A 99 -6.01 14.97 7.16
C ASN A 99 -5.43 14.21 8.36
N LEU A 100 -4.12 13.98 8.40
CA LEU A 100 -3.41 13.33 9.50
C LEU A 100 -3.53 14.12 10.81
N ARG A 101 -3.43 15.47 10.74
CA ARG A 101 -3.68 16.33 11.92
C ARG A 101 -5.11 16.21 12.40
N ARG A 102 -6.09 16.25 11.50
CA ARG A 102 -7.53 16.07 11.83
C ARG A 102 -7.79 14.70 12.46
N ALA A 103 -7.08 13.68 11.98
CA ALA A 103 -7.18 12.31 12.50
C ALA A 103 -6.47 12.11 13.85
N GLY A 104 -5.70 13.09 14.34
CA GLY A 104 -4.95 12.99 15.59
C GLY A 104 -3.81 11.98 15.55
N VAL A 105 -3.23 11.74 14.36
CA VAL A 105 -2.14 10.76 14.16
C VAL A 105 -0.88 11.37 13.53
N ALA A 106 -0.84 12.69 13.37
CA ALA A 106 0.27 13.38 12.70
C ALA A 106 1.62 13.21 13.42
N ASP A 107 1.60 12.97 14.70
CA ASP A 107 2.79 12.69 15.54
C ASP A 107 3.49 11.36 15.22
N ARG A 108 2.79 10.46 14.54
CA ARG A 108 3.26 9.11 14.17
C ARG A 108 3.66 9.01 12.71
N VAL A 109 3.41 10.05 11.90
CA VAL A 109 3.58 9.99 10.44
C VAL A 109 4.57 11.03 9.97
N ASP A 110 5.59 10.57 9.22
CA ASP A 110 6.51 11.41 8.47
C ASP A 110 6.14 11.35 6.98
N VAL A 111 5.55 12.42 6.46
CA VAL A 111 5.22 12.54 5.03
C VAL A 111 6.37 13.18 4.29
N ARG A 112 7.10 12.39 3.51
CA ARG A 112 8.24 12.81 2.70
C ARG A 112 7.80 13.13 1.27
N VAL A 113 8.10 14.34 0.82
CA VAL A 113 7.74 14.80 -0.52
C VAL A 113 8.87 14.50 -1.49
N GLY A 114 8.56 13.84 -2.58
CA GLY A 114 9.47 13.49 -3.65
C GLY A 114 9.06 12.18 -4.32
N ARG A 115 9.67 11.91 -5.47
CA ARG A 115 9.47 10.62 -6.15
C ARG A 115 10.06 9.51 -5.32
N GLY A 116 9.42 8.33 -5.32
CA GLY A 116 9.92 7.18 -4.57
C GLY A 116 11.39 6.85 -4.91
N ALA A 117 11.76 6.93 -6.18
CA ALA A 117 13.13 6.71 -6.64
C ALA A 117 14.18 7.63 -5.98
N ASP A 118 13.77 8.86 -5.63
CA ASP A 118 14.68 9.87 -5.05
C ASP A 118 14.67 9.83 -3.52
N VAL A 119 13.53 9.46 -2.92
CA VAL A 119 13.35 9.47 -1.46
C VAL A 119 13.84 8.16 -0.82
N LEU A 120 13.55 7.00 -1.42
CA LEU A 120 13.90 5.69 -0.86
C LEU A 120 15.40 5.54 -0.52
N PRO A 121 16.35 6.00 -1.37
CA PRO A 121 17.77 5.97 -1.00
C PRO A 121 18.11 6.74 0.28
N THR A 122 17.35 7.78 0.61
CA THR A 122 17.60 8.60 1.82
C THR A 122 17.21 7.90 3.11
N LEU A 123 16.50 6.76 3.02
CA LEU A 123 16.10 5.94 4.17
C LEU A 123 17.15 4.88 4.54
N GLU A 124 18.20 4.72 3.73
CA GLU A 124 19.28 3.80 4.08
C GLU A 124 19.94 4.18 5.40
N GLY A 125 20.13 3.18 6.25
CA GLY A 125 20.70 3.38 7.60
C GLY A 125 19.65 3.75 8.67
N GLU A 126 18.39 3.97 8.30
CA GLU A 126 17.31 4.02 9.29
C GLU A 126 16.99 2.61 9.82
N GLU A 127 16.24 2.54 10.92
CA GLU A 127 15.72 1.28 11.45
C GLU A 127 14.83 0.59 10.40
N ALA A 128 14.97 -0.74 10.26
CA ALA A 128 14.23 -1.51 9.27
C ALA A 128 12.71 -1.39 9.43
N PHE A 129 12.00 -1.42 8.32
CA PHE A 129 10.54 -1.43 8.31
C PHE A 129 9.99 -2.84 8.54
N ASP A 130 8.88 -2.94 9.26
CA ASP A 130 8.16 -4.19 9.51
C ASP A 130 7.12 -4.49 8.42
N LEU A 131 6.60 -3.44 7.78
CA LEU A 131 5.66 -3.54 6.67
C LEU A 131 5.95 -2.45 5.64
N VAL A 132 5.94 -2.83 4.35
CA VAL A 132 6.04 -1.92 3.21
C VAL A 132 4.79 -2.05 2.35
N PHE A 133 4.09 -0.94 2.13
CA PHE A 133 2.94 -0.84 1.24
C PHE A 133 3.30 -0.03 0.01
N ILE A 134 3.08 -0.60 -1.18
CA ILE A 134 3.45 -0.03 -2.48
C ILE A 134 2.17 0.23 -3.28
N ASP A 135 1.77 1.50 -3.38
CA ASP A 135 0.62 1.97 -4.18
C ASP A 135 0.94 3.30 -4.87
N ALA A 136 1.98 3.28 -5.70
CA ALA A 136 2.41 4.44 -6.49
C ALA A 136 2.39 4.12 -8.00
N ASP A 137 3.26 4.74 -8.78
CA ASP A 137 3.41 4.47 -10.21
C ASP A 137 3.84 3.01 -10.45
N LYS A 138 3.06 2.30 -11.24
CA LYS A 138 3.24 0.86 -11.42
C LYS A 138 4.49 0.52 -12.24
N GLU A 139 4.92 1.43 -13.08
CA GLU A 139 6.14 1.33 -13.88
C GLU A 139 7.39 1.11 -13.00
N SER A 140 7.39 1.65 -11.78
CA SER A 140 8.49 1.58 -10.82
C SER A 140 8.36 0.42 -9.80
N ASN A 141 7.38 -0.48 -9.94
CA ASN A 141 7.13 -1.56 -8.98
C ASN A 141 8.38 -2.40 -8.65
N THR A 142 9.20 -2.74 -9.66
CA THR A 142 10.43 -3.52 -9.42
C THR A 142 11.47 -2.76 -8.61
N LEU A 143 11.58 -1.43 -8.82
CA LEU A 143 12.43 -0.57 -8.00
C LEU A 143 11.91 -0.53 -6.55
N TYR A 144 10.61 -0.37 -6.36
CA TYR A 144 10.00 -0.32 -5.03
C TYR A 144 10.15 -1.63 -4.27
N LEU A 145 10.02 -2.76 -4.95
CA LEU A 145 10.25 -4.08 -4.36
C LEU A 145 11.72 -4.28 -3.96
N ASP A 146 12.68 -3.86 -4.80
CA ASP A 146 14.09 -3.91 -4.42
C ASP A 146 14.36 -3.10 -3.15
N TRP A 147 13.83 -1.88 -3.07
CA TRP A 147 13.95 -1.06 -1.87
C TRP A 147 13.20 -1.66 -0.67
N ALA A 148 12.06 -2.30 -0.86
CA ALA A 148 11.34 -2.98 0.22
C ALA A 148 12.21 -4.09 0.86
N ALA A 149 12.91 -4.87 0.05
CA ALA A 149 13.85 -5.88 0.55
C ALA A 149 15.07 -5.27 1.26
N ARG A 150 15.60 -4.14 0.76
CA ARG A 150 16.79 -3.47 1.33
C ARG A 150 16.49 -2.73 2.62
N LEU A 151 15.32 -2.06 2.71
CA LEU A 151 14.89 -1.28 3.86
C LEU A 151 14.13 -2.14 4.89
N GLY A 152 13.80 -3.37 4.53
CA GLY A 152 13.20 -4.38 5.40
C GLY A 152 14.24 -5.27 6.07
N ARG A 153 13.75 -6.35 6.63
CA ARG A 153 14.51 -7.45 7.24
C ARG A 153 13.74 -8.76 7.05
N PRO A 154 14.32 -9.92 7.28
CA PRO A 154 13.56 -11.17 7.28
C PRO A 154 12.31 -11.06 8.18
N GLY A 155 11.15 -11.44 7.61
CA GLY A 155 9.82 -11.26 8.23
C GLY A 155 9.12 -9.94 7.90
N THR A 156 9.77 -8.97 7.22
CA THR A 156 9.09 -7.76 6.74
C THR A 156 7.99 -8.13 5.75
N VAL A 157 6.78 -7.65 6.03
CA VAL A 157 5.63 -7.83 5.13
C VAL A 157 5.68 -6.80 4.02
N VAL A 158 5.52 -7.24 2.77
CA VAL A 158 5.44 -6.37 1.59
C VAL A 158 4.08 -6.55 0.93
N VAL A 159 3.39 -5.45 0.70
CA VAL A 159 2.09 -5.42 0.02
C VAL A 159 2.22 -4.57 -1.24
N LEU A 160 1.95 -5.17 -2.40
CA LEU A 160 1.93 -4.48 -3.68
C LEU A 160 0.49 -4.41 -4.18
N ASP A 161 -0.03 -3.19 -4.35
CA ASP A 161 -1.42 -2.98 -4.77
C ASP A 161 -1.59 -2.88 -6.29
N ASN A 162 -2.81 -3.18 -6.75
CA ASN A 162 -3.28 -3.14 -8.13
C ASN A 162 -2.48 -4.06 -9.08
N VAL A 163 -2.33 -5.30 -8.68
CA VAL A 163 -1.52 -6.28 -9.42
C VAL A 163 -2.29 -7.04 -10.50
N VAL A 164 -3.64 -6.97 -10.54
CA VAL A 164 -4.48 -7.72 -11.50
C VAL A 164 -4.90 -6.86 -12.70
N ARG A 165 -5.20 -5.57 -12.46
CA ARG A 165 -5.47 -4.60 -13.54
C ARG A 165 -6.60 -5.04 -14.49
N GLY A 166 -7.75 -5.47 -13.94
CA GLY A 166 -8.88 -5.95 -14.73
C GLY A 166 -8.62 -7.29 -15.47
N GLY A 167 -7.54 -7.99 -15.12
CA GLY A 167 -7.11 -9.22 -15.78
C GLY A 167 -5.99 -9.01 -16.81
N ASP A 168 -5.72 -7.76 -17.23
CA ASP A 168 -4.76 -7.44 -18.28
C ASP A 168 -3.32 -7.84 -17.91
N VAL A 169 -3.03 -8.02 -16.62
CA VAL A 169 -1.71 -8.52 -16.16
C VAL A 169 -1.37 -9.89 -16.74
N ALA A 170 -2.36 -10.70 -17.13
CA ALA A 170 -2.14 -11.99 -17.76
C ALA A 170 -1.68 -11.89 -19.23
N ASP A 171 -1.97 -10.75 -19.89
CA ASP A 171 -1.54 -10.51 -21.27
C ASP A 171 -0.06 -10.13 -21.32
N ALA A 172 0.76 -11.00 -21.92
CA ALA A 172 2.19 -10.77 -22.07
C ALA A 172 2.52 -9.71 -23.14
N ASP A 173 1.61 -9.48 -24.07
CA ASP A 173 1.78 -8.60 -25.22
C ASP A 173 1.16 -7.21 -25.00
N THR A 174 0.64 -6.95 -23.80
CA THR A 174 0.06 -5.65 -23.43
C THR A 174 1.05 -4.51 -23.70
N THR A 175 0.55 -3.40 -24.23
CA THR A 175 1.34 -2.16 -24.44
C THR A 175 1.11 -1.12 -23.35
N ASP A 176 0.20 -1.35 -22.41
CA ASP A 176 -0.04 -0.45 -21.28
C ASP A 176 1.15 -0.52 -20.30
N SER A 177 1.84 0.60 -20.11
CA SER A 177 3.03 0.68 -19.27
C SER A 177 2.76 0.33 -17.79
N LYS A 178 1.56 0.67 -17.29
CA LYS A 178 1.14 0.37 -15.91
C LYS A 178 0.87 -1.11 -15.73
N VAL A 179 0.22 -1.74 -16.71
CA VAL A 179 -0.01 -3.20 -16.71
C VAL A 179 1.32 -3.95 -16.80
N GLN A 180 2.21 -3.51 -17.69
CA GLN A 180 3.57 -4.05 -17.77
C GLN A 180 4.34 -3.89 -16.46
N GLY A 181 4.20 -2.76 -15.79
CA GLY A 181 4.81 -2.50 -14.48
C GLY A 181 4.28 -3.43 -13.40
N ALA A 182 2.96 -3.61 -13.30
CA ALA A 182 2.33 -4.57 -12.41
C ALA A 182 2.81 -6.00 -12.68
N ARG A 183 2.82 -6.41 -13.97
CA ARG A 183 3.31 -7.71 -14.39
C ARG A 183 4.79 -7.95 -14.00
N ARG A 184 5.68 -6.98 -14.25
CA ARG A 184 7.10 -7.08 -13.83
C ARG A 184 7.23 -7.21 -12.31
N GLY A 185 6.40 -6.50 -11.54
CA GLY A 185 6.38 -6.65 -10.08
C GLY A 185 6.04 -8.06 -9.63
N ILE A 186 4.99 -8.68 -10.21
CA ILE A 186 4.61 -10.07 -9.90
C ILE A 186 5.72 -11.05 -10.31
N LEU A 187 6.29 -10.88 -11.51
CA LEU A 187 7.36 -11.75 -11.99
C LEU A 187 8.60 -11.65 -11.08
N MET A 188 8.94 -10.46 -10.61
CA MET A 188 10.01 -10.27 -9.63
C MET A 188 9.69 -10.99 -8.31
N LEU A 189 8.51 -10.81 -7.76
CA LEU A 189 8.09 -11.51 -6.52
C LEU A 189 8.15 -13.03 -6.65
N GLY A 190 7.87 -13.57 -7.84
CA GLY A 190 7.92 -15.01 -8.08
C GLY A 190 9.31 -15.57 -8.39
N SER A 191 10.32 -14.73 -8.66
CA SER A 191 11.65 -15.18 -9.07
C SER A 191 12.81 -14.71 -8.19
N ASP A 192 12.60 -13.65 -7.41
CA ASP A 192 13.62 -13.10 -6.51
C ASP A 192 13.64 -13.88 -5.20
N PRO A 193 14.74 -14.55 -4.85
CA PRO A 193 14.82 -15.41 -3.66
C PRO A 193 14.72 -14.65 -2.33
N ARG A 194 14.70 -13.32 -2.38
CA ARG A 194 14.44 -12.49 -1.17
C ARG A 194 12.99 -12.44 -0.75
N PHE A 195 12.06 -12.98 -1.56
CA PHE A 195 10.62 -12.94 -1.27
C PHE A 195 9.99 -14.34 -1.28
N ASP A 196 9.13 -14.57 -0.29
CA ASP A 196 8.11 -15.61 -0.35
C ASP A 196 6.76 -14.89 -0.55
N ALA A 197 6.06 -15.18 -1.66
CA ALA A 197 4.99 -14.33 -2.12
C ALA A 197 3.78 -15.10 -2.67
N THR A 198 2.62 -14.45 -2.58
CA THR A 198 1.37 -14.85 -3.24
C THR A 198 0.60 -13.62 -3.72
N ALA A 199 -0.47 -13.83 -4.49
CA ALA A 199 -1.38 -12.76 -4.87
C ALA A 199 -2.84 -13.20 -4.72
N LEU A 200 -3.70 -12.25 -4.34
CA LEU A 200 -5.14 -12.43 -4.22
C LEU A 200 -5.82 -11.48 -5.20
N GLN A 201 -6.78 -12.02 -5.95
CA GLN A 201 -7.68 -11.20 -6.76
C GLN A 201 -8.74 -10.59 -5.85
N THR A 202 -9.06 -9.33 -6.06
CA THR A 202 -10.09 -8.60 -5.34
C THR A 202 -11.14 -8.06 -6.30
N LEU A 203 -12.36 -7.98 -5.83
CA LEU A 203 -13.46 -7.38 -6.58
C LEU A 203 -14.19 -6.43 -5.64
N ASP A 204 -14.16 -5.15 -5.94
CA ASP A 204 -14.82 -4.10 -5.19
C ASP A 204 -15.53 -3.12 -6.14
N ARG A 205 -16.06 -2.00 -5.61
CA ARG A 205 -16.73 -0.96 -6.42
C ARG A 205 -15.84 -0.33 -7.52
N LYS A 206 -14.52 -0.50 -7.45
CA LYS A 206 -13.58 -0.03 -8.48
C LYS A 206 -13.35 -1.05 -9.58
N GLY A 207 -13.90 -2.25 -9.42
CA GLY A 207 -13.80 -3.35 -10.37
C GLY A 207 -12.86 -4.46 -9.92
N TRP A 208 -12.40 -5.23 -10.89
CA TRP A 208 -11.52 -6.37 -10.68
C TRP A 208 -10.06 -5.93 -10.63
N ASP A 209 -9.47 -6.12 -9.49
CA ASP A 209 -8.02 -5.89 -9.28
C ASP A 209 -7.45 -6.96 -8.34
N GLY A 210 -6.37 -6.67 -7.63
CA GLY A 210 -5.74 -7.59 -6.71
C GLY A 210 -4.59 -6.98 -5.95
N VAL A 211 -4.16 -7.72 -4.95
CA VAL A 211 -3.04 -7.37 -4.10
C VAL A 211 -2.05 -8.53 -4.04
N ALA A 212 -0.76 -8.27 -4.21
CA ALA A 212 0.28 -9.24 -3.89
C ALA A 212 0.75 -9.02 -2.44
N LEU A 213 0.94 -10.14 -1.75
CA LEU A 213 1.47 -10.19 -0.39
C LEU A 213 2.75 -11.01 -0.40
N ALA A 214 3.80 -10.45 0.17
CA ALA A 214 5.08 -11.13 0.30
C ALA A 214 5.66 -10.92 1.70
N ILE A 215 6.57 -11.80 2.08
CA ILE A 215 7.50 -11.57 3.18
C ILE A 215 8.93 -11.54 2.65
N VAL A 216 9.75 -10.69 3.21
CA VAL A 216 11.20 -10.73 2.99
C VAL A 216 11.75 -11.93 3.74
N VAL A 217 12.52 -12.77 3.05
CA VAL A 217 13.16 -13.95 3.63
C VAL A 217 14.69 -13.85 3.51
N ASP A 218 15.40 -14.61 4.33
CA ASP A 218 16.83 -14.77 4.13
C ASP A 218 17.09 -15.56 2.83
N ALA A 219 18.01 -15.07 2.00
CA ALA A 219 18.34 -15.69 0.72
C ALA A 219 18.81 -17.16 0.84
N GLY A 220 19.10 -17.62 2.06
CA GLY A 220 19.46 -19.00 2.37
C GLY A 220 18.28 -19.95 2.67
N GLU A 221 17.08 -19.43 2.95
CA GLU A 221 15.88 -20.21 3.29
C GLU A 221 14.99 -20.54 2.07
N ALA A 222 15.18 -19.83 0.96
CA ALA A 222 14.36 -19.96 -0.25
C ALA A 222 14.49 -21.32 -0.97
N GLY A 223 15.39 -22.21 -0.55
CA GLY A 223 15.63 -23.52 -1.16
C GLY A 223 15.04 -24.73 -0.43
N ALA A 224 14.35 -24.55 0.69
CA ALA A 224 13.95 -25.67 1.55
C ALA A 224 12.48 -26.11 1.39
N GLY A 225 11.71 -25.52 0.47
CA GLY A 225 10.26 -25.72 0.34
C GLY A 225 9.72 -26.05 -1.05
N SER A 226 10.52 -26.61 -1.97
CA SER A 226 10.03 -27.07 -3.29
C SER A 226 9.99 -28.58 -3.39
#